data_e2f2cc2251f458f2104f3ca65c26486c
#
_entry.id   e2f2cc2251f458f2104f3ca65c26486c
#
_cell.length_a   1.000
_cell.length_b   1.000
_cell.length_c   1.000
_cell.angle_alpha   90.00
_cell.angle_beta   90.00
_cell.angle_gamma   90.00
#
_symmetry.space_group_name_H-M   'P 1'
#
loop_
_entity.id
_entity.type
_entity.pdbx_description
1 polymer ?
#
loop_
_entity_poly.entity_id
_entity_poly.type
_entity_poly.pdbx_seq_one_letter_code
_entity_poly.pdbx_strand_id
1 'polypeptide(L)'
;MRTKGIDISRAQEQFDFTAAVSAGVKFVIIRAGIRTDEDTYFRRNIEQCRKLGIDFGCYWYVTATDTAELDRQINACVKTIGDEKPSYPVFCDMEEQRQIDNLTSKERTDMALEFCDRLNKAGLPSGVYANPSWLESYYQKERIVGKRDIWLAHWTESPDNPSRYDYGQKMWQWGIDSIAGKDVDGDICFINYPAKTDYWYKTHSGTDTPAKPSDPVKPTTPTAKTYKAGEAVQLSNTALYSSSTTSQPANHLTGTYYIHIADDVLNGRIRITTPKGCSAVTGWVNVSDIGRKTADQPAPSADVKTVKVGGKVKVNAGATFSDGTEPYPFVYTTIFDVITMSKDGKEALIGIGTDVTGWMYVKDLKAE
;
A
#
# COMPACT_ATOMS: atom_id res chain seq x y z
N MET A 1 6.33 -9.62 26.85
CA MET A 1 5.36 -10.76 26.73
C MET A 1 5.88 -11.69 25.65
N ARG A 2 5.78 -13.01 25.83
CA ARG A 2 6.09 -13.99 24.77
C ARG A 2 4.91 -14.96 24.72
N THR A 3 4.18 -14.96 23.64
CA THR A 3 2.99 -15.81 23.46
C THR A 3 3.29 -16.83 22.37
N LYS A 4 3.13 -18.11 22.67
CA LYS A 4 3.35 -19.22 21.72
C LYS A 4 2.20 -19.30 20.72
N GLY A 5 2.53 -19.38 19.47
CA GLY A 5 1.63 -19.61 18.34
C GLY A 5 2.19 -20.55 17.32
N ILE A 6 1.43 -20.75 16.29
CA ILE A 6 1.80 -21.51 15.08
C ILE A 6 1.18 -20.84 13.87
N ASP A 7 1.71 -21.12 12.67
CA ASP A 7 0.98 -20.85 11.45
C ASP A 7 0.70 -22.15 10.66
N ILE A 8 -0.44 -22.13 9.97
CA ILE A 8 -0.96 -23.31 9.27
C ILE A 8 -1.64 -22.92 7.95
N SER A 9 -1.64 -23.89 7.07
CA SER A 9 -2.31 -23.81 5.77
C SER A 9 -2.97 -25.15 5.43
N ARG A 10 -3.41 -25.31 4.19
CA ARG A 10 -3.85 -26.60 3.66
C ARG A 10 -2.79 -27.72 3.76
N ALA A 11 -1.51 -27.36 3.93
CA ALA A 11 -0.44 -28.35 4.04
C ALA A 11 -0.57 -29.22 5.30
N GLN A 12 -1.14 -28.67 6.38
CA GLN A 12 -1.40 -29.40 7.61
C GLN A 12 -2.71 -30.20 7.58
N GLU A 13 -3.51 -30.05 6.52
CA GLU A 13 -4.79 -30.78 6.33
C GLU A 13 -5.74 -30.66 7.55
N GLN A 14 -6.21 -31.82 8.04
CA GLN A 14 -7.05 -31.87 9.24
C GLN A 14 -6.18 -31.82 10.49
N PHE A 15 -5.62 -30.63 10.77
CA PHE A 15 -4.79 -30.39 11.94
C PHE A 15 -5.56 -30.54 13.26
N ASP A 16 -4.90 -31.07 14.28
CA ASP A 16 -5.47 -31.26 15.63
C ASP A 16 -5.24 -30.01 16.52
N PHE A 17 -6.23 -29.14 16.54
CA PHE A 17 -6.20 -27.92 17.38
C PHE A 17 -6.30 -28.23 18.88
N THR A 18 -6.89 -29.37 19.27
CA THR A 18 -6.93 -29.77 20.70
C THR A 18 -5.54 -30.10 21.20
N ALA A 19 -4.77 -30.83 20.38
CA ALA A 19 -3.37 -31.10 20.67
C ALA A 19 -2.54 -29.79 20.72
N ALA A 20 -2.82 -28.82 19.82
CA ALA A 20 -2.15 -27.52 19.82
C ALA A 20 -2.40 -26.77 21.14
N VAL A 21 -3.64 -26.72 21.62
CA VAL A 21 -3.97 -26.10 22.94
C VAL A 21 -3.21 -26.80 24.04
N SER A 22 -3.17 -28.13 24.04
CA SER A 22 -2.45 -28.93 25.02
C SER A 22 -0.93 -28.68 24.99
N ALA A 23 -0.38 -28.37 23.82
CA ALA A 23 1.01 -27.98 23.61
C ALA A 23 1.29 -26.51 23.97
N GLY A 24 0.29 -25.78 24.48
CA GLY A 24 0.42 -24.41 24.94
C GLY A 24 0.25 -23.32 23.86
N VAL A 25 -0.20 -23.69 22.66
CA VAL A 25 -0.52 -22.71 21.59
C VAL A 25 -1.66 -21.82 22.03
N LYS A 26 -1.51 -20.51 21.88
CA LYS A 26 -2.48 -19.47 22.25
C LYS A 26 -3.05 -18.73 21.02
N PHE A 27 -2.34 -18.73 19.92
CA PHE A 27 -2.83 -18.15 18.68
C PHE A 27 -2.38 -18.96 17.45
N VAL A 28 -3.12 -18.81 16.37
CA VAL A 28 -2.84 -19.44 15.08
C VAL A 28 -2.94 -18.41 13.96
N ILE A 29 -1.93 -18.33 13.11
CA ILE A 29 -2.01 -17.56 11.86
C ILE A 29 -2.40 -18.53 10.75
N ILE A 30 -3.54 -18.29 10.12
CA ILE A 30 -4.18 -19.21 9.18
C ILE A 30 -4.02 -18.65 7.77
N ARG A 31 -3.50 -19.45 6.82
CA ARG A 31 -3.54 -19.03 5.44
C ARG A 31 -4.99 -18.88 4.98
N ALA A 32 -5.38 -17.63 4.65
CA ALA A 32 -6.71 -17.36 4.12
C ALA A 32 -6.81 -17.75 2.65
N GLY A 33 -5.72 -17.57 1.90
CA GLY A 33 -5.69 -17.95 0.50
C GLY A 33 -4.34 -17.71 -0.16
N ILE A 34 -4.31 -18.03 -1.44
CA ILE A 34 -3.17 -17.89 -2.35
C ILE A 34 -3.68 -17.44 -3.71
N ARG A 35 -3.01 -16.49 -4.37
CA ARG A 35 -3.47 -15.93 -5.63
C ARG A 35 -4.88 -15.36 -5.49
N THR A 36 -5.87 -15.95 -6.18
CA THR A 36 -7.29 -15.58 -6.07
C THR A 36 -8.14 -16.63 -5.38
N ASP A 37 -7.50 -17.67 -4.84
CA ASP A 37 -8.19 -18.86 -4.32
C ASP A 37 -8.15 -18.88 -2.78
N GLU A 38 -9.29 -19.16 -2.18
CA GLU A 38 -9.38 -19.45 -0.75
C GLU A 38 -8.63 -20.74 -0.40
N ASP A 39 -7.93 -20.76 0.73
CA ASP A 39 -7.31 -22.00 1.23
C ASP A 39 -8.39 -23.00 1.64
N THR A 40 -8.24 -24.23 1.18
CA THR A 40 -9.24 -25.31 1.35
C THR A 40 -9.63 -25.55 2.80
N TYR A 41 -8.71 -25.31 3.74
CA TYR A 41 -8.97 -25.55 5.15
C TYR A 41 -9.24 -24.26 5.96
N PHE A 42 -9.28 -23.09 5.31
CA PHE A 42 -9.43 -21.81 5.98
C PHE A 42 -10.66 -21.75 6.90
N ARG A 43 -11.84 -22.07 6.37
CA ARG A 43 -13.10 -22.00 7.13
C ARG A 43 -13.12 -22.98 8.29
N ARG A 44 -12.67 -24.21 8.05
CA ARG A 44 -12.54 -25.21 9.11
C ARG A 44 -11.59 -24.75 10.22
N ASN A 45 -10.45 -24.18 9.85
CA ASN A 45 -9.44 -23.78 10.82
C ASN A 45 -9.93 -22.61 11.69
N ILE A 46 -10.64 -21.64 11.14
CA ILE A 46 -11.31 -20.57 11.92
C ILE A 46 -12.35 -21.17 12.87
N GLU A 47 -13.19 -22.08 12.38
CA GLU A 47 -14.20 -22.73 13.22
C GLU A 47 -13.56 -23.46 14.41
N GLN A 48 -12.46 -24.17 14.20
CA GLN A 48 -11.73 -24.84 15.29
C GLN A 48 -11.15 -23.81 16.29
N CYS A 49 -10.55 -22.72 15.82
CA CYS A 49 -10.07 -21.66 16.69
C CYS A 49 -11.21 -21.11 17.56
N ARG A 50 -12.34 -20.79 16.98
CA ARG A 50 -13.53 -20.30 17.72
C ARG A 50 -14.04 -21.29 18.75
N LYS A 51 -14.16 -22.55 18.35
CA LYS A 51 -14.65 -23.61 19.24
C LYS A 51 -13.76 -23.80 20.47
N LEU A 52 -12.47 -23.62 20.32
CA LEU A 52 -11.48 -23.84 21.38
C LEU A 52 -11.02 -22.54 22.07
N GLY A 53 -11.55 -21.39 21.67
CA GLY A 53 -11.18 -20.09 22.22
C GLY A 53 -9.72 -19.71 21.94
N ILE A 54 -9.19 -20.13 20.79
CA ILE A 54 -7.84 -19.79 20.33
C ILE A 54 -7.93 -18.47 19.52
N ASP A 55 -7.07 -17.52 19.84
CA ASP A 55 -6.90 -16.32 19.04
C ASP A 55 -6.39 -16.66 17.64
N PHE A 56 -6.83 -15.95 16.61
CA PHE A 56 -6.33 -16.19 15.27
C PHE A 56 -6.05 -14.90 14.48
N GLY A 57 -5.12 -15.00 13.56
CA GLY A 57 -4.85 -14.07 12.49
C GLY A 57 -4.87 -14.79 11.16
N CYS A 58 -4.56 -14.06 10.10
CA CYS A 58 -4.54 -14.62 8.76
C CYS A 58 -3.27 -14.21 8.01
N TYR A 59 -2.92 -14.94 6.95
CA TYR A 59 -2.02 -14.46 5.92
C TYR A 59 -2.58 -14.75 4.53
N TRP A 60 -2.17 -13.96 3.57
CA TRP A 60 -2.44 -14.18 2.17
C TRP A 60 -1.14 -14.35 1.41
N TYR A 61 -0.97 -15.50 0.76
CA TYR A 61 0.20 -15.78 -0.06
C TYR A 61 0.08 -15.03 -1.39
N VAL A 62 0.75 -13.88 -1.47
CA VAL A 62 0.69 -12.96 -2.60
C VAL A 62 1.71 -13.37 -3.65
N THR A 63 1.25 -13.74 -4.83
CA THR A 63 2.11 -14.17 -5.94
C THR A 63 2.19 -13.14 -7.07
N ALA A 64 1.53 -12.01 -6.94
CA ALA A 64 1.42 -10.99 -7.97
C ALA A 64 2.78 -10.43 -8.42
N THR A 65 2.93 -10.24 -9.73
CA THR A 65 4.08 -9.58 -10.37
C THR A 65 3.70 -8.33 -11.13
N ASP A 66 2.44 -7.94 -11.05
CA ASP A 66 1.94 -6.65 -11.53
C ASP A 66 0.77 -6.16 -10.66
N THR A 67 0.40 -4.90 -10.85
CA THR A 67 -0.66 -4.26 -10.05
C THR A 67 -2.04 -4.85 -10.30
N ALA A 68 -2.32 -5.34 -11.51
CA ALA A 68 -3.62 -5.92 -11.83
C ALA A 68 -3.78 -7.30 -11.17
N GLU A 69 -2.72 -8.10 -11.12
CA GLU A 69 -2.70 -9.34 -10.34
C GLU A 69 -2.87 -9.05 -8.85
N LEU A 70 -2.15 -8.06 -8.33
CA LEU A 70 -2.25 -7.65 -6.93
C LEU A 70 -3.68 -7.22 -6.58
N ASP A 71 -4.30 -6.40 -7.42
CA ASP A 71 -5.69 -5.95 -7.22
C ASP A 71 -6.66 -7.10 -7.10
N ARG A 72 -6.53 -8.12 -7.98
CA ARG A 72 -7.38 -9.32 -7.92
C ARG A 72 -7.15 -10.11 -6.64
N GLN A 73 -5.88 -10.27 -6.23
CA GLN A 73 -5.52 -11.01 -5.03
C GLN A 73 -5.97 -10.31 -3.75
N ILE A 74 -5.84 -8.99 -3.65
CA ILE A 74 -6.36 -8.21 -2.53
C ILE A 74 -7.90 -8.32 -2.44
N ASN A 75 -8.59 -8.17 -3.57
CA ASN A 75 -10.05 -8.29 -3.59
C ASN A 75 -10.50 -9.70 -3.18
N ALA A 76 -9.78 -10.74 -3.61
CA ALA A 76 -10.04 -12.11 -3.18
C ALA A 76 -9.79 -12.29 -1.68
N CYS A 77 -8.69 -11.74 -1.15
CA CYS A 77 -8.38 -11.76 0.28
C CYS A 77 -9.48 -11.11 1.12
N VAL A 78 -9.87 -9.88 0.78
CA VAL A 78 -10.93 -9.14 1.48
C VAL A 78 -12.26 -9.90 1.42
N LYS A 79 -12.63 -10.43 0.25
CA LYS A 79 -13.84 -11.23 0.07
C LYS A 79 -13.80 -12.53 0.88
N THR A 80 -12.66 -13.22 0.89
CA THR A 80 -12.48 -14.47 1.62
C THR A 80 -12.57 -14.25 3.13
N ILE A 81 -11.90 -13.22 3.67
CA ILE A 81 -11.99 -12.93 5.10
C ILE A 81 -13.41 -12.45 5.45
N GLY A 82 -14.01 -11.60 4.61
CA GLY A 82 -15.39 -11.15 4.78
C GLY A 82 -15.61 -10.44 6.12
N ASP A 83 -16.64 -10.86 6.84
CA ASP A 83 -17.04 -10.27 8.15
C ASP A 83 -16.21 -10.81 9.33
N GLU A 84 -15.18 -11.63 9.08
CA GLU A 84 -14.31 -12.13 10.13
C GLU A 84 -13.55 -10.98 10.78
N LYS A 85 -13.41 -11.06 12.09
CA LYS A 85 -12.61 -10.10 12.88
C LYS A 85 -11.48 -10.84 13.57
N PRO A 86 -10.40 -11.16 12.84
CA PRO A 86 -9.27 -11.83 13.44
C PRO A 86 -8.65 -10.97 14.57
N SER A 87 -8.25 -11.61 15.66
CA SER A 87 -7.61 -10.94 16.81
C SER A 87 -6.12 -10.67 16.59
N TYR A 88 -5.56 -11.15 15.50
CA TYR A 88 -4.23 -10.85 14.96
C TYR A 88 -4.35 -10.26 13.55
N PRO A 89 -3.33 -9.53 13.05
CA PRO A 89 -3.40 -8.94 11.71
C PRO A 89 -3.56 -9.96 10.59
N VAL A 90 -3.92 -9.42 9.41
CA VAL A 90 -3.79 -10.13 8.14
C VAL A 90 -2.46 -9.75 7.52
N PHE A 91 -1.58 -10.73 7.36
CA PHE A 91 -0.23 -10.48 6.85
C PHE A 91 -0.14 -10.66 5.33
N CYS A 92 0.52 -9.69 4.68
CA CYS A 92 0.98 -9.79 3.30
C CYS A 92 2.21 -10.69 3.27
N ASP A 93 2.09 -11.84 2.61
CA ASP A 93 3.16 -12.81 2.46
C ASP A 93 3.61 -12.84 0.99
N MET A 94 4.73 -12.15 0.70
CA MET A 94 5.37 -12.08 -0.61
C MET A 94 6.76 -12.69 -0.52
N GLU A 95 6.98 -13.85 -1.15
CA GLU A 95 8.25 -14.56 -1.04
C GLU A 95 8.64 -15.37 -2.30
N GLU A 96 7.94 -15.13 -3.41
CA GLU A 96 8.17 -15.85 -4.65
C GLU A 96 9.42 -15.36 -5.40
N GLN A 97 10.24 -16.30 -5.90
CA GLN A 97 11.39 -15.97 -6.73
C GLN A 97 10.99 -15.15 -7.96
N ARG A 98 9.85 -15.45 -8.57
CA ARG A 98 9.35 -14.68 -9.73
C ARG A 98 9.10 -13.20 -9.44
N GLN A 99 8.83 -12.84 -8.17
CA GLN A 99 8.69 -11.44 -7.76
C GLN A 99 10.06 -10.76 -7.69
N ILE A 100 11.09 -11.50 -7.30
CA ILE A 100 12.47 -11.00 -7.31
C ILE A 100 12.92 -10.77 -8.75
N ASP A 101 12.60 -11.69 -9.65
CA ASP A 101 13.04 -11.67 -11.05
C ASP A 101 12.35 -10.59 -11.89
N ASN A 102 11.09 -10.27 -11.57
CA ASN A 102 10.25 -9.41 -12.42
C ASN A 102 9.95 -8.03 -11.84
N LEU A 103 10.25 -7.78 -10.57
CA LEU A 103 9.96 -6.52 -9.90
C LEU A 103 11.23 -5.91 -9.31
N THR A 104 11.30 -4.60 -9.29
CA THR A 104 12.30 -3.86 -8.51
C THR A 104 11.98 -3.91 -7.01
N SER A 105 12.95 -3.60 -6.15
CA SER A 105 12.71 -3.48 -4.70
C SER A 105 11.64 -2.44 -4.37
N LYS A 106 11.57 -1.37 -5.16
CA LYS A 106 10.53 -0.35 -5.02
C LYS A 106 9.14 -0.92 -5.32
N GLU A 107 8.98 -1.62 -6.42
CA GLU A 107 7.68 -2.20 -6.83
C GLU A 107 7.21 -3.25 -5.84
N ARG A 108 8.08 -4.15 -5.38
CA ARG A 108 7.74 -5.12 -4.32
C ARG A 108 7.28 -4.42 -3.04
N THR A 109 7.99 -3.37 -2.63
CA THR A 109 7.61 -2.58 -1.46
C THR A 109 6.28 -1.87 -1.65
N ASP A 110 6.06 -1.26 -2.82
CA ASP A 110 4.79 -0.60 -3.15
C ASP A 110 3.63 -1.60 -3.08
N MET A 111 3.81 -2.81 -3.61
CA MET A 111 2.79 -3.86 -3.59
C MET A 111 2.46 -4.34 -2.17
N ALA A 112 3.47 -4.58 -1.33
CA ALA A 112 3.26 -4.97 0.05
C ALA A 112 2.55 -3.88 0.87
N LEU A 113 2.90 -2.62 0.65
CA LEU A 113 2.26 -1.47 1.30
C LEU A 113 0.83 -1.27 0.79
N GLU A 114 0.59 -1.38 -0.51
CA GLU A 114 -0.75 -1.28 -1.10
C GLU A 114 -1.67 -2.39 -0.57
N PHE A 115 -1.17 -3.63 -0.46
CA PHE A 115 -1.90 -4.72 0.18
C PHE A 115 -2.35 -4.31 1.58
N CYS A 116 -1.41 -3.87 2.43
CA CYS A 116 -1.72 -3.47 3.79
C CYS A 116 -2.71 -2.30 3.86
N ASP A 117 -2.52 -1.27 3.04
CA ASP A 117 -3.37 -0.08 3.05
C ASP A 117 -4.81 -0.40 2.63
N ARG A 118 -4.97 -1.28 1.65
CA ARG A 118 -6.30 -1.69 1.18
C ARG A 118 -7.01 -2.61 2.18
N LEU A 119 -6.28 -3.49 2.84
CA LEU A 119 -6.87 -4.28 3.92
C LEU A 119 -7.30 -3.40 5.09
N ASN A 120 -6.44 -2.48 5.52
CA ASN A 120 -6.78 -1.53 6.59
C ASN A 120 -8.03 -0.72 6.21
N LYS A 121 -8.15 -0.27 4.96
CA LYS A 121 -9.33 0.42 4.46
C LYS A 121 -10.58 -0.47 4.43
N ALA A 122 -10.41 -1.75 4.15
CA ALA A 122 -11.50 -2.73 4.20
C ALA A 122 -11.89 -3.15 5.63
N GLY A 123 -11.30 -2.52 6.66
CA GLY A 123 -11.60 -2.82 8.04
C GLY A 123 -10.82 -4.01 8.61
N LEU A 124 -9.69 -4.38 8.01
CA LEU A 124 -8.84 -5.50 8.43
C LEU A 124 -7.45 -4.99 8.82
N PRO A 125 -7.05 -5.04 10.11
CA PRO A 125 -5.71 -4.68 10.52
C PRO A 125 -4.68 -5.58 9.83
N SER A 126 -3.59 -4.99 9.33
CA SER A 126 -2.66 -5.70 8.47
C SER A 126 -1.19 -5.49 8.83
N GLY A 127 -0.33 -6.37 8.35
CA GLY A 127 1.12 -6.34 8.53
C GLY A 127 1.85 -7.01 7.36
N VAL A 128 3.16 -7.10 7.45
CA VAL A 128 4.02 -7.71 6.44
C VAL A 128 4.76 -8.89 7.06
N TYR A 129 4.66 -10.06 6.40
CA TYR A 129 5.54 -11.19 6.65
C TYR A 129 6.78 -11.05 5.77
N ALA A 130 7.95 -11.25 6.33
CA ALA A 130 9.19 -11.26 5.58
C ALA A 130 10.32 -11.95 6.36
N ASN A 131 11.24 -12.58 5.62
CA ASN A 131 12.52 -13.00 6.17
C ASN A 131 13.58 -11.88 6.06
N PRO A 132 14.77 -12.03 6.72
CA PRO A 132 15.82 -11.02 6.66
C PRO A 132 16.30 -10.69 5.25
N SER A 133 16.40 -11.68 4.34
CA SER A 133 16.84 -11.44 2.96
C SER A 133 15.85 -10.53 2.22
N TRP A 134 14.55 -10.73 2.43
CA TRP A 134 13.53 -9.87 1.83
C TRP A 134 13.61 -8.45 2.38
N LEU A 135 13.77 -8.28 3.68
CA LEU A 135 13.88 -6.94 4.29
C LEU A 135 15.16 -6.22 3.86
N GLU A 136 16.30 -6.91 3.81
CA GLU A 136 17.61 -6.28 3.51
C GLU A 136 17.88 -6.08 2.02
N SER A 137 17.39 -7.00 1.16
CA SER A 137 17.83 -7.04 -0.24
C SER A 137 16.71 -6.83 -1.24
N TYR A 138 15.48 -7.19 -0.90
CA TYR A 138 14.38 -7.22 -1.87
C TYR A 138 13.29 -6.19 -1.62
N TYR A 139 13.19 -5.63 -0.41
CA TYR A 139 12.34 -4.48 -0.10
C TYR A 139 13.17 -3.18 0.07
N GLN A 140 12.50 -2.05 0.03
CA GLN A 140 12.98 -0.78 0.58
C GLN A 140 12.65 -0.78 2.07
N LYS A 141 13.55 -1.38 2.87
CA LYS A 141 13.36 -1.67 4.29
C LYS A 141 12.83 -0.48 5.10
N GLU A 142 13.37 0.69 4.86
CA GLU A 142 13.03 1.93 5.57
C GLU A 142 11.58 2.39 5.37
N ARG A 143 10.89 1.82 4.37
CA ARG A 143 9.47 2.08 4.12
C ARG A 143 8.55 1.11 4.87
N ILE A 144 9.08 0.02 5.39
CA ILE A 144 8.34 -1.03 6.11
C ILE A 144 8.65 -0.99 7.60
N VAL A 145 9.93 -1.05 7.95
CA VAL A 145 10.40 -1.08 9.34
C VAL A 145 9.96 0.17 10.10
N GLY A 146 9.35 -0.03 11.26
CA GLY A 146 8.79 1.04 12.09
C GLY A 146 7.49 1.67 11.59
N LYS A 147 6.98 1.27 10.41
CA LYS A 147 5.75 1.81 9.81
C LYS A 147 4.65 0.77 9.65
N ARG A 148 5.03 -0.49 9.58
CA ARG A 148 4.11 -1.63 9.52
C ARG A 148 4.45 -2.63 10.62
N ASP A 149 3.47 -3.40 11.07
CA ASP A 149 3.73 -4.56 11.90
C ASP A 149 4.45 -5.62 11.06
N ILE A 150 5.54 -6.14 11.60
CA ILE A 150 6.35 -7.16 10.95
C ILE A 150 6.15 -8.50 11.65
N TRP A 151 5.88 -9.53 10.87
CA TRP A 151 6.01 -10.92 11.22
C TRP A 151 7.31 -11.43 10.56
N LEU A 152 8.36 -11.56 11.38
CA LEU A 152 9.69 -11.93 10.89
C LEU A 152 9.82 -13.45 10.80
N ALA A 153 10.21 -13.98 9.66
CA ALA A 153 10.66 -15.35 9.51
C ALA A 153 12.19 -15.40 9.62
N HIS A 154 12.67 -15.96 10.71
CA HIS A 154 14.11 -16.25 10.87
C HIS A 154 14.24 -17.51 11.73
N TRP A 155 14.45 -18.63 11.06
CA TRP A 155 14.51 -19.93 11.70
C TRP A 155 15.78 -20.08 12.53
N THR A 156 15.59 -20.53 13.74
CA THR A 156 16.62 -20.86 14.72
C THR A 156 16.39 -22.30 15.20
N GLU A 157 17.28 -22.82 16.01
CA GLU A 157 17.15 -24.21 16.50
C GLU A 157 16.00 -24.38 17.51
N SER A 158 15.55 -23.27 18.12
CA SER A 158 14.60 -23.29 19.23
C SER A 158 13.98 -21.92 19.44
N PRO A 159 12.73 -21.84 19.90
CA PRO A 159 12.12 -20.56 20.30
C PRO A 159 12.88 -19.86 21.42
N ASP A 160 13.68 -20.58 22.20
CA ASP A 160 14.51 -20.00 23.28
C ASP A 160 15.81 -19.39 22.76
N ASN A 161 16.18 -19.66 21.51
CA ASN A 161 17.31 -19.07 20.83
C ASN A 161 16.81 -17.92 19.94
N PRO A 162 16.77 -16.66 20.44
CA PRO A 162 16.10 -15.58 19.74
C PRO A 162 16.77 -15.23 18.43
N SER A 163 15.99 -14.70 17.49
CA SER A 163 16.52 -14.14 16.25
C SER A 163 17.59 -13.10 16.54
N ARG A 164 18.69 -13.16 15.79
CA ARG A 164 19.75 -12.12 15.82
C ARG A 164 19.34 -10.82 15.11
N TYR A 165 18.22 -10.83 14.39
CA TYR A 165 17.71 -9.67 13.69
C TYR A 165 16.65 -8.97 14.51
N ASP A 166 16.77 -7.64 14.56
CA ASP A 166 15.79 -6.78 15.22
C ASP A 166 15.32 -5.68 14.24
N TYR A 167 14.11 -5.86 13.72
CA TYR A 167 13.41 -4.89 12.87
C TYR A 167 12.21 -4.28 13.61
N GLY A 168 12.16 -4.42 14.93
CA GLY A 168 10.99 -4.04 15.72
C GLY A 168 9.78 -4.94 15.44
N GLN A 169 10.03 -6.16 15.00
CA GLN A 169 9.00 -7.16 14.69
C GLN A 169 8.09 -7.42 15.89
N LYS A 170 6.81 -7.60 15.62
CA LYS A 170 5.80 -7.90 16.65
C LYS A 170 5.58 -9.39 16.80
N MET A 171 5.95 -10.15 15.79
CA MET A 171 5.84 -11.60 15.75
C MET A 171 7.03 -12.22 15.03
N TRP A 172 7.40 -13.43 15.39
CA TRP A 172 8.57 -14.14 14.89
C TRP A 172 8.24 -15.60 14.64
N GLN A 173 8.35 -16.05 13.40
CA GLN A 173 8.36 -17.46 12.99
C GLN A 173 9.76 -17.99 13.21
N TRP A 174 9.90 -18.86 14.22
CA TRP A 174 11.23 -19.26 14.72
C TRP A 174 11.76 -20.55 14.11
N GLY A 175 10.90 -21.36 13.50
CA GLY A 175 11.28 -22.66 12.95
C GLY A 175 10.11 -23.64 12.96
N ILE A 176 10.44 -24.93 13.02
CA ILE A 176 9.47 -26.00 13.03
C ILE A 176 9.14 -26.41 14.47
N ASP A 177 7.86 -26.45 14.81
CA ASP A 177 7.32 -27.11 16.02
C ASP A 177 6.66 -28.45 15.61
N SER A 178 6.61 -29.40 16.51
CA SER A 178 5.95 -30.68 16.27
C SER A 178 4.78 -30.85 17.22
N ILE A 179 3.57 -30.91 16.65
CA ILE A 179 2.32 -31.02 17.40
C ILE A 179 1.55 -32.25 16.90
N ALA A 180 1.31 -33.20 17.80
CA ALA A 180 0.61 -34.45 17.48
C ALA A 180 1.20 -35.20 16.27
N GLY A 181 2.54 -35.16 16.11
CA GLY A 181 3.27 -35.81 15.04
C GLY A 181 3.17 -35.12 13.68
N LYS A 182 2.66 -33.88 13.64
CA LYS A 182 2.69 -33.01 12.45
C LYS A 182 3.65 -31.86 12.67
N ASP A 183 4.45 -31.61 11.67
CA ASP A 183 5.32 -30.43 11.62
C ASP A 183 4.49 -29.20 11.23
N VAL A 184 4.67 -28.14 12.01
CA VAL A 184 4.02 -26.84 11.82
C VAL A 184 5.03 -25.74 12.06
N ASP A 185 4.84 -24.60 11.39
CA ASP A 185 5.66 -23.44 11.64
C ASP A 185 5.32 -22.84 13.01
N GLY A 186 6.35 -22.69 13.84
CA GLY A 186 6.23 -22.21 15.20
C GLY A 186 6.45 -20.70 15.31
N ASP A 187 5.57 -20.03 16.06
CA ASP A 187 5.57 -18.59 16.23
C ASP A 187 5.70 -18.13 17.66
N ILE A 188 6.34 -16.97 17.83
CA ILE A 188 6.33 -16.20 19.07
C ILE A 188 5.80 -14.80 18.80
N CYS A 189 4.76 -14.40 19.53
CA CYS A 189 4.27 -13.02 19.52
C CYS A 189 4.80 -12.26 20.74
N PHE A 190 5.28 -11.02 20.53
CA PHE A 190 5.91 -10.19 21.57
C PHE A 190 4.98 -9.13 22.16
N ILE A 191 3.80 -8.92 21.58
CA ILE A 191 2.82 -7.93 22.02
C ILE A 191 1.46 -8.57 22.28
N ASN A 192 0.55 -7.83 22.87
CA ASN A 192 -0.84 -8.25 23.03
C ASN A 192 -1.64 -7.83 21.79
N TYR A 193 -1.60 -8.64 20.72
CA TYR A 193 -2.39 -8.37 19.51
C TYR A 193 -3.89 -8.36 19.78
N PRO A 194 -4.51 -9.28 20.54
CA PRO A 194 -5.93 -9.21 20.81
C PRO A 194 -6.39 -7.84 21.34
N ALA A 195 -5.65 -7.26 22.28
CA ALA A 195 -5.97 -5.92 22.79
C ALA A 195 -5.70 -4.83 21.75
N LYS A 196 -4.62 -4.94 20.95
CA LYS A 196 -4.27 -3.97 19.90
C LYS A 196 -5.30 -3.96 18.79
N THR A 197 -5.72 -5.13 18.31
CA THR A 197 -6.71 -5.25 17.22
C THR A 197 -8.11 -4.91 17.70
N ASP A 198 -8.50 -5.23 18.93
CA ASP A 198 -9.77 -4.79 19.52
C ASP A 198 -9.84 -3.26 19.62
N TYR A 199 -8.76 -2.61 20.08
CA TYR A 199 -8.65 -1.15 20.05
C TYR A 199 -8.74 -0.62 18.61
N TRP A 200 -8.06 -1.26 17.67
CA TRP A 200 -8.07 -0.87 16.27
C TRP A 200 -9.48 -0.94 15.68
N TYR A 201 -10.20 -2.06 15.88
CA TYR A 201 -11.59 -2.20 15.42
C TYR A 201 -12.50 -1.14 16.03
N LYS A 202 -12.38 -0.84 17.33
CA LYS A 202 -13.19 0.19 18.01
C LYS A 202 -12.94 1.59 17.46
N THR A 203 -11.73 1.91 17.04
CA THR A 203 -11.35 3.24 16.55
C THR A 203 -11.58 3.41 15.03
N HIS A 204 -11.70 2.30 14.28
CA HIS A 204 -11.88 2.30 12.83
C HIS A 204 -13.29 1.81 12.40
N SER A 205 -14.15 1.40 13.32
CA SER A 205 -15.52 0.98 13.05
C SER A 205 -16.50 2.14 12.73
N GLY A 206 -15.99 3.36 12.58
CA GLY A 206 -16.76 4.56 12.17
C GLY A 206 -16.58 4.97 10.71
N THR A 207 -15.81 4.26 9.91
CA THR A 207 -15.66 4.52 8.48
C THR A 207 -16.44 3.45 7.71
N ASP A 208 -17.62 3.82 7.24
CA ASP A 208 -18.49 3.15 6.28
C ASP A 208 -18.21 1.66 6.05
N THR A 209 -18.89 0.81 6.83
CA THR A 209 -19.06 -0.61 6.47
C THR A 209 -19.79 -0.64 5.12
N PRO A 210 -19.28 -1.29 4.08
CA PRO A 210 -20.09 -1.59 2.91
C PRO A 210 -21.26 -2.46 3.39
N ALA A 211 -22.48 -1.97 3.24
CA ALA A 211 -23.68 -2.71 3.57
C ALA A 211 -23.63 -4.08 2.87
N LYS A 212 -23.93 -5.15 3.65
CA LYS A 212 -24.24 -6.48 3.15
C LYS A 212 -25.09 -6.37 1.88
N PRO A 213 -24.80 -7.08 0.80
CA PRO A 213 -25.68 -7.12 -0.35
C PRO A 213 -27.04 -7.67 0.10
N SER A 214 -28.00 -6.80 0.28
CA SER A 214 -29.42 -7.18 0.30
C SER A 214 -29.83 -7.51 -1.14
N ASP A 215 -30.68 -8.50 -1.30
CA ASP A 215 -31.23 -8.95 -2.56
C ASP A 215 -31.61 -7.80 -3.51
N PRO A 216 -31.57 -8.00 -4.84
CA PRO A 216 -31.48 -6.93 -5.81
C PRO A 216 -32.76 -6.11 -5.87
N VAL A 217 -32.75 -4.92 -5.29
CA VAL A 217 -33.65 -3.85 -5.68
C VAL A 217 -33.09 -3.29 -7.00
N LYS A 218 -33.91 -3.41 -8.06
CA LYS A 218 -33.66 -2.95 -9.42
C LYS A 218 -33.12 -1.50 -9.43
N PRO A 219 -31.90 -1.24 -9.94
CA PRO A 219 -31.35 0.10 -9.95
C PRO A 219 -32.03 0.95 -11.03
N THR A 220 -32.41 2.16 -10.66
CA THR A 220 -32.50 3.25 -11.65
C THR A 220 -31.09 3.83 -11.79
N THR A 221 -30.44 3.48 -12.88
CA THR A 221 -29.06 3.80 -13.21
C THR A 221 -28.92 5.19 -13.78
N PRO A 222 -27.94 6.00 -13.33
CA PRO A 222 -27.21 6.85 -14.27
C PRO A 222 -26.18 5.96 -14.97
N THR A 223 -26.18 5.96 -16.27
CA THR A 223 -25.30 5.17 -17.15
C THR A 223 -23.83 5.33 -16.72
N ALA A 224 -23.23 4.28 -16.15
CA ALA A 224 -21.83 4.27 -15.81
C ALA A 224 -21.02 4.40 -17.10
N LYS A 225 -20.21 5.45 -17.20
CA LYS A 225 -19.29 5.67 -18.33
C LYS A 225 -18.20 4.62 -18.23
N THR A 226 -18.12 3.75 -19.23
CA THR A 226 -17.03 2.77 -19.36
C THR A 226 -15.80 3.43 -19.98
N TYR A 227 -14.62 3.11 -19.45
CA TYR A 227 -13.34 3.63 -19.91
C TYR A 227 -12.52 2.51 -20.57
N LYS A 228 -11.80 2.83 -21.65
CA LYS A 228 -10.91 1.88 -22.34
C LYS A 228 -9.46 2.23 -22.07
N ALA A 229 -8.61 1.22 -21.89
CA ALA A 229 -7.17 1.44 -21.80
C ALA A 229 -6.66 2.18 -23.05
N GLY A 230 -5.82 3.20 -22.85
CA GLY A 230 -5.34 4.08 -23.91
C GLY A 230 -6.39 5.05 -24.46
N GLU A 231 -7.58 5.16 -23.86
CA GLU A 231 -8.57 6.20 -24.19
C GLU A 231 -8.01 7.57 -23.77
N ALA A 232 -8.06 8.53 -24.70
CA ALA A 232 -7.63 9.90 -24.44
C ALA A 232 -8.68 10.64 -23.60
N VAL A 233 -8.25 11.30 -22.54
CA VAL A 233 -9.08 12.14 -21.68
C VAL A 233 -8.51 13.55 -21.59
N GLN A 234 -9.40 14.53 -21.60
CA GLN A 234 -9.02 15.94 -21.41
C GLN A 234 -9.20 16.31 -19.93
N LEU A 235 -8.16 16.86 -19.35
CA LEU A 235 -8.15 17.35 -17.98
C LEU A 235 -7.99 18.88 -18.00
N SER A 236 -8.64 19.56 -17.08
CA SER A 236 -8.55 21.00 -16.92
C SER A 236 -8.48 21.34 -15.44
N ASN A 237 -7.29 21.69 -14.96
CA ASN A 237 -7.01 21.93 -13.55
C ASN A 237 -7.53 20.80 -12.63
N THR A 238 -7.41 19.56 -13.12
CA THR A 238 -7.93 18.34 -12.46
C THR A 238 -6.97 17.89 -11.37
N ALA A 239 -7.48 17.66 -10.18
CA ALA A 239 -6.70 17.17 -9.04
C ALA A 239 -6.08 15.79 -9.35
N LEU A 240 -4.76 15.69 -9.22
CA LEU A 240 -3.99 14.45 -9.33
C LEU A 240 -3.66 13.92 -7.95
N TYR A 241 -3.91 12.66 -7.73
CA TYR A 241 -3.64 11.99 -6.46
C TYR A 241 -2.58 10.90 -6.64
N SER A 242 -1.73 10.71 -5.65
CA SER A 242 -0.70 9.65 -5.64
C SER A 242 -1.30 8.24 -5.50
N SER A 243 -2.52 8.14 -4.95
CA SER A 243 -3.28 6.88 -4.86
C SER A 243 -4.78 7.13 -5.01
N SER A 244 -5.55 6.07 -5.20
CA SER A 244 -7.02 6.16 -5.23
C SER A 244 -7.63 6.61 -3.89
N THR A 245 -6.86 6.61 -2.82
CA THR A 245 -7.33 6.84 -1.44
C THR A 245 -6.81 8.12 -0.78
N THR A 246 -5.75 8.73 -1.31
CA THR A 246 -5.16 9.94 -0.75
C THR A 246 -6.18 11.08 -0.73
N SER A 247 -6.42 11.70 0.43
CA SER A 247 -7.41 12.78 0.57
C SER A 247 -6.94 14.11 -0.03
N GLN A 248 -5.63 14.36 -0.04
CA GLN A 248 -5.04 15.58 -0.58
C GLN A 248 -4.46 15.34 -1.97
N PRO A 249 -4.75 16.20 -2.95
CA PRO A 249 -4.12 16.10 -4.25
C PRO A 249 -2.61 16.39 -4.15
N ALA A 250 -1.83 15.60 -4.88
CA ALA A 250 -0.39 15.84 -5.02
C ALA A 250 -0.10 16.96 -6.04
N ASN A 251 -0.99 17.15 -7.02
CA ASN A 251 -0.84 18.15 -8.08
C ASN A 251 -2.20 18.38 -8.77
N HIS A 252 -2.22 19.31 -9.75
CA HIS A 252 -3.32 19.50 -10.67
C HIS A 252 -2.83 19.40 -12.10
N LEU A 253 -3.62 18.76 -12.98
CA LEU A 253 -3.26 18.49 -14.36
C LEU A 253 -4.15 19.22 -15.35
N THR A 254 -3.55 19.72 -16.42
CA THR A 254 -4.25 20.26 -17.57
C THR A 254 -3.65 19.68 -18.86
N GLY A 255 -4.48 19.24 -19.78
CA GLY A 255 -4.06 18.69 -21.06
C GLY A 255 -4.62 17.31 -21.34
N THR A 256 -4.04 16.65 -22.35
CA THR A 256 -4.45 15.30 -22.76
C THR A 256 -3.68 14.24 -22.02
N TYR A 257 -4.39 13.36 -21.36
CA TYR A 257 -3.87 12.16 -20.70
C TYR A 257 -4.58 10.93 -21.24
N TYR A 258 -4.16 9.75 -20.84
CA TYR A 258 -4.71 8.50 -21.34
C TYR A 258 -5.07 7.59 -20.17
N ILE A 259 -6.19 6.87 -20.28
CA ILE A 259 -6.58 5.86 -19.29
C ILE A 259 -5.52 4.77 -19.28
N HIS A 260 -4.99 4.44 -18.10
CA HIS A 260 -3.94 3.45 -17.96
C HIS A 260 -4.48 2.02 -18.09
N ILE A 261 -5.55 1.69 -17.37
CA ILE A 261 -6.21 0.37 -17.40
C ILE A 261 -7.70 0.58 -17.62
N ALA A 262 -8.32 -0.27 -18.48
CA ALA A 262 -9.75 -0.23 -18.76
C ALA A 262 -10.57 -0.46 -17.48
N ASP A 263 -11.60 0.35 -17.29
CA ASP A 263 -12.58 0.25 -16.19
C ASP A 263 -11.99 0.10 -14.77
N ASP A 264 -10.72 0.47 -14.58
CA ASP A 264 -10.02 0.43 -13.29
C ASP A 264 -10.41 1.63 -12.42
N VAL A 265 -11.70 1.72 -12.11
CA VAL A 265 -12.24 2.80 -11.26
C VAL A 265 -12.23 2.34 -9.79
N LEU A 266 -11.34 2.93 -9.01
CA LEU A 266 -11.23 2.67 -7.58
C LEU A 266 -11.55 3.95 -6.78
N ASN A 267 -12.48 3.86 -5.85
CA ASN A 267 -12.91 4.99 -5.02
C ASN A 267 -13.33 6.24 -5.83
N GLY A 268 -14.00 6.02 -6.98
CA GLY A 268 -14.39 7.11 -7.86
C GLY A 268 -13.23 7.74 -8.64
N ARG A 269 -12.05 7.14 -8.63
CA ARG A 269 -10.85 7.57 -9.35
C ARG A 269 -10.39 6.53 -10.33
N ILE A 270 -9.72 6.99 -11.40
CA ILE A 270 -9.14 6.14 -12.42
C ILE A 270 -7.67 6.53 -12.63
N ARG A 271 -6.84 5.54 -12.95
CA ARG A 271 -5.43 5.76 -13.23
C ARG A 271 -5.25 6.33 -14.63
N ILE A 272 -4.38 7.32 -14.73
CA ILE A 272 -4.02 7.95 -16.00
C ILE A 272 -2.52 7.89 -16.26
N THR A 273 -2.14 7.99 -17.52
CA THR A 273 -0.75 8.05 -17.99
C THR A 273 -0.56 9.13 -19.04
N THR A 274 0.66 9.55 -19.25
CA THR A 274 1.18 10.33 -20.37
C THR A 274 2.12 9.45 -21.16
N PRO A 275 2.56 9.70 -22.32
CA PRO A 275 1.84 9.72 -23.56
C PRO A 275 1.12 8.39 -23.82
N LYS A 276 0.30 8.30 -24.83
CA LYS A 276 -0.45 7.09 -25.19
C LYS A 276 0.47 5.86 -25.30
N GLY A 277 0.11 4.79 -24.59
CA GLY A 277 0.87 3.53 -24.58
C GLY A 277 2.03 3.50 -23.56
N CYS A 278 2.22 4.56 -22.77
CA CYS A 278 3.18 4.55 -21.68
C CYS A 278 2.73 3.56 -20.58
N SER A 279 3.63 2.71 -20.12
CA SER A 279 3.37 1.78 -19.02
C SER A 279 3.45 2.44 -17.63
N ALA A 280 4.04 3.63 -17.55
CA ALA A 280 4.20 4.35 -16.30
C ALA A 280 2.92 5.10 -15.92
N VAL A 281 2.40 4.84 -14.73
CA VAL A 281 1.24 5.55 -14.17
C VAL A 281 1.65 6.96 -13.77
N THR A 282 0.90 7.98 -14.25
CA THR A 282 1.08 9.36 -13.80
C THR A 282 0.45 9.57 -12.41
N GLY A 283 -0.70 8.96 -12.16
CA GLY A 283 -1.43 9.02 -10.91
C GLY A 283 -2.93 8.78 -11.11
N TRP A 284 -3.73 9.21 -10.13
CA TRP A 284 -5.17 9.00 -10.06
C TRP A 284 -5.92 10.32 -10.21
N VAL A 285 -7.02 10.32 -10.95
CA VAL A 285 -7.94 11.46 -11.08
C VAL A 285 -9.37 11.00 -10.81
N ASN A 286 -10.21 11.89 -10.26
CA ASN A 286 -11.62 11.54 -10.08
C ASN A 286 -12.30 11.38 -11.45
N VAL A 287 -13.08 10.33 -11.61
CA VAL A 287 -13.83 10.10 -12.86
C VAL A 287 -14.89 11.18 -13.10
N SER A 288 -15.37 11.83 -12.05
CA SER A 288 -16.27 13.00 -12.15
C SER A 288 -15.65 14.19 -12.85
N ASP A 289 -14.32 14.29 -12.83
CA ASP A 289 -13.58 15.46 -13.34
C ASP A 289 -13.09 15.24 -14.78
N ILE A 290 -13.27 14.02 -15.31
CA ILE A 290 -12.93 13.68 -16.68
C ILE A 290 -14.03 14.17 -17.62
N GLY A 291 -13.65 15.05 -18.56
CA GLY A 291 -14.54 15.55 -19.61
C GLY A 291 -15.50 16.65 -19.17
N ARG A 292 -15.30 17.27 -18.02
CA ARG A 292 -15.96 18.54 -17.73
C ARG A 292 -15.38 19.63 -18.63
N LYS A 293 -16.18 20.10 -19.61
CA LYS A 293 -16.01 21.44 -20.13
C LYS A 293 -16.40 22.40 -19.01
N THR A 294 -15.44 23.06 -18.38
CA THR A 294 -15.73 24.22 -17.54
C THR A 294 -16.36 25.28 -18.43
N ALA A 295 -17.62 25.61 -18.12
CA ALA A 295 -18.26 26.79 -18.69
C ALA A 295 -17.37 28.01 -18.40
N ASP A 296 -17.27 28.88 -19.41
CA ASP A 296 -16.54 30.12 -19.43
C ASP A 296 -16.47 30.83 -18.06
N GLN A 297 -15.29 30.83 -17.47
CA GLN A 297 -14.92 31.81 -16.49
C GLN A 297 -13.97 32.78 -17.18
N PRO A 298 -14.25 34.10 -17.13
CA PRO A 298 -13.39 35.08 -17.79
C PRO A 298 -11.96 34.94 -17.28
N ALA A 299 -11.02 34.99 -18.22
CA ALA A 299 -9.60 34.92 -17.93
C ALA A 299 -9.22 35.95 -16.85
N PRO A 300 -8.56 35.53 -15.77
CA PRO A 300 -7.96 36.49 -14.86
C PRO A 300 -6.86 37.22 -15.65
N SER A 301 -6.84 38.53 -15.57
CA SER A 301 -5.76 39.36 -16.04
C SER A 301 -4.44 38.82 -15.49
N ALA A 302 -3.44 38.68 -16.36
CA ALA A 302 -2.11 38.17 -16.01
C ALA A 302 -1.44 39.13 -15.01
N ASP A 303 -1.54 38.82 -13.72
CA ASP A 303 -0.56 39.27 -12.74
C ASP A 303 0.72 38.45 -12.99
N VAL A 304 1.76 39.12 -13.43
CA VAL A 304 3.08 38.53 -13.59
C VAL A 304 3.58 38.16 -12.18
N LYS A 305 3.37 36.91 -11.78
CA LYS A 305 3.92 36.39 -10.51
C LYS A 305 5.43 36.40 -10.63
N THR A 306 6.10 37.10 -9.72
CA THR A 306 7.56 37.16 -9.63
C THR A 306 8.08 36.15 -8.63
N VAL A 307 9.25 35.58 -8.93
CA VAL A 307 9.97 34.71 -7.99
C VAL A 307 10.41 35.55 -6.79
N LYS A 308 10.02 35.16 -5.57
CA LYS A 308 10.34 35.86 -4.33
C LYS A 308 10.43 34.88 -3.16
N VAL A 309 11.19 35.23 -2.13
CA VAL A 309 11.28 34.41 -0.90
C VAL A 309 9.89 34.17 -0.31
N GLY A 310 9.65 32.91 0.10
CA GLY A 310 8.35 32.45 0.57
C GLY A 310 7.31 32.19 -0.53
N GLY A 311 7.66 32.45 -1.80
CA GLY A 311 6.84 32.09 -2.95
C GLY A 311 7.06 30.65 -3.37
N LYS A 312 6.14 30.13 -4.20
CA LYS A 312 6.27 28.80 -4.81
C LYS A 312 6.74 28.92 -6.25
N VAL A 313 7.59 27.97 -6.65
CA VAL A 313 8.18 27.96 -8.00
C VAL A 313 8.21 26.54 -8.56
N LYS A 314 8.19 26.47 -9.87
CA LYS A 314 8.44 25.26 -10.65
C LYS A 314 9.69 25.45 -11.50
N VAL A 315 10.50 24.41 -11.61
CA VAL A 315 11.72 24.44 -12.42
C VAL A 315 11.37 24.18 -13.89
N ASN A 316 11.89 25.01 -14.79
CA ASN A 316 11.68 24.84 -16.23
C ASN A 316 12.42 23.60 -16.74
N ALA A 317 11.84 22.91 -17.71
CA ALA A 317 12.48 21.73 -18.31
C ALA A 317 13.83 22.10 -18.94
N GLY A 318 14.86 21.28 -18.63
CA GLY A 318 16.22 21.48 -19.13
C GLY A 318 17.06 22.49 -18.34
N ALA A 319 16.53 23.05 -17.24
CA ALA A 319 17.32 23.87 -16.32
C ALA A 319 18.33 23.04 -15.54
N THR A 320 19.45 23.62 -15.14
CA THR A 320 20.44 23.02 -14.26
C THR A 320 20.49 23.78 -12.93
N PHE A 321 21.02 23.13 -11.88
CA PHE A 321 21.41 23.87 -10.68
C PHE A 321 22.45 24.94 -11.04
N SER A 322 22.56 25.98 -10.22
CA SER A 322 23.48 27.10 -10.49
C SER A 322 24.97 26.67 -10.51
N ASP A 323 25.30 25.54 -9.92
CA ASP A 323 26.63 24.90 -9.97
C ASP A 323 26.87 24.09 -11.24
N GLY A 324 25.87 24.02 -12.14
CA GLY A 324 25.93 23.25 -13.40
C GLY A 324 25.51 21.80 -13.28
N THR A 325 25.16 21.32 -12.11
CA THR A 325 24.69 19.94 -11.88
C THR A 325 23.29 19.75 -12.50
N GLU A 326 23.08 18.64 -13.16
CA GLU A 326 21.78 18.28 -13.72
C GLU A 326 20.84 17.81 -12.62
N PRO A 327 19.63 18.41 -12.49
CA PRO A 327 18.65 17.98 -11.49
C PRO A 327 18.08 16.61 -11.81
N TYR A 328 17.75 15.85 -10.77
CA TYR A 328 16.98 14.62 -10.94
C TYR A 328 15.61 14.91 -11.58
N PRO A 329 15.02 13.98 -12.36
CA PRO A 329 13.78 14.20 -13.10
C PRO A 329 12.60 14.73 -12.30
N PHE A 330 12.50 14.39 -11.00
CA PHE A 330 11.42 14.87 -10.14
C PHE A 330 11.46 16.39 -9.92
N VAL A 331 12.63 17.04 -10.04
CA VAL A 331 12.79 18.48 -9.84
C VAL A 331 11.99 19.27 -10.87
N TYR A 332 11.88 18.77 -12.08
CA TYR A 332 11.10 19.45 -13.15
C TYR A 332 9.58 19.28 -12.99
N THR A 333 9.13 18.38 -12.13
CA THR A 333 7.71 18.08 -11.92
C THR A 333 7.17 18.53 -10.59
N THR A 334 8.05 18.99 -9.68
CA THR A 334 7.74 19.37 -8.30
C THR A 334 7.60 20.89 -8.17
N ILE A 335 6.71 21.33 -7.29
CA ILE A 335 6.59 22.73 -6.87
C ILE A 335 7.42 22.88 -5.60
N PHE A 336 8.34 23.85 -5.61
CA PHE A 336 9.25 24.15 -4.53
C PHE A 336 8.90 25.47 -3.84
N ASP A 337 9.28 25.58 -2.58
CA ASP A 337 9.32 26.83 -1.86
C ASP A 337 10.62 27.57 -2.18
N VAL A 338 10.57 28.88 -2.37
CA VAL A 338 11.76 29.73 -2.43
C VAL A 338 12.19 30.06 -1.01
N ILE A 339 13.24 29.40 -0.54
CA ILE A 339 13.75 29.52 0.83
C ILE A 339 14.48 30.86 1.02
N THR A 340 15.35 31.20 0.07
CA THR A 340 16.09 32.46 0.05
C THR A 340 16.54 32.80 -1.36
N MET A 341 17.04 33.99 -1.57
CA MET A 341 17.58 34.48 -2.84
C MET A 341 19.00 34.99 -2.66
N SER A 342 19.81 34.90 -3.71
CA SER A 342 21.14 35.50 -3.77
C SER A 342 21.02 37.05 -3.65
N LYS A 343 22.09 37.70 -3.20
CA LYS A 343 22.10 39.16 -3.01
C LYS A 343 21.84 39.95 -4.29
N ASP A 344 22.21 39.40 -5.44
CA ASP A 344 21.98 40.00 -6.77
C ASP A 344 20.64 39.61 -7.38
N GLY A 345 19.85 38.77 -6.69
CA GLY A 345 18.53 38.34 -7.10
C GLY A 345 18.50 37.40 -8.30
N LYS A 346 19.67 36.86 -8.74
CA LYS A 346 19.76 36.01 -9.92
C LYS A 346 19.53 34.55 -9.64
N GLU A 347 19.72 34.11 -8.40
CA GLU A 347 19.58 32.72 -7.95
C GLU A 347 18.60 32.66 -6.78
N ALA A 348 17.90 31.55 -6.71
CA ALA A 348 16.99 31.22 -5.61
C ALA A 348 17.35 29.84 -5.07
N LEU A 349 17.44 29.70 -3.75
CA LEU A 349 17.52 28.42 -3.07
C LEU A 349 16.10 27.86 -2.97
N ILE A 350 15.89 26.71 -3.53
CA ILE A 350 14.59 26.03 -3.54
C ILE A 350 14.61 24.78 -2.66
N GLY A 351 13.43 24.42 -2.12
CA GLY A 351 13.27 23.25 -1.27
C GLY A 351 11.82 22.92 -1.01
N ILE A 352 11.58 21.90 -0.17
CA ILE A 352 10.23 21.47 0.25
C ILE A 352 10.22 21.44 1.78
N GLY A 353 9.43 22.30 2.41
CA GLY A 353 9.43 22.44 3.87
C GLY A 353 10.81 22.82 4.40
N THR A 354 11.45 21.95 5.19
CA THR A 354 12.80 22.15 5.72
C THR A 354 13.92 21.57 4.84
N ASP A 355 13.56 20.80 3.82
CA ASP A 355 14.52 20.09 2.98
C ASP A 355 14.96 20.95 1.81
N VAL A 356 16.26 21.27 1.78
CA VAL A 356 16.88 22.07 0.72
C VAL A 356 17.15 21.18 -0.50
N THR A 357 16.72 21.65 -1.69
CA THR A 357 16.95 20.94 -2.96
C THR A 357 18.21 21.47 -3.66
N GLY A 358 18.37 22.79 -3.75
CA GLY A 358 19.55 23.40 -4.35
C GLY A 358 19.31 24.83 -4.84
N TRP A 359 20.40 25.49 -5.31
CA TRP A 359 20.35 26.79 -5.94
C TRP A 359 20.02 26.71 -7.43
N MET A 360 19.05 27.50 -7.89
CA MET A 360 18.62 27.57 -9.27
C MET A 360 18.64 29.03 -9.78
N TYR A 361 18.96 29.22 -11.05
CA TYR A 361 18.82 30.56 -11.61
C TYR A 361 17.34 30.98 -11.68
N VAL A 362 17.03 32.20 -11.26
CA VAL A 362 15.66 32.73 -11.25
C VAL A 362 15.03 32.72 -12.64
N LYS A 363 15.82 32.92 -13.71
CA LYS A 363 15.36 32.82 -15.12
C LYS A 363 14.81 31.45 -15.47
N ASP A 364 15.23 30.42 -14.74
CA ASP A 364 14.88 29.01 -14.98
C ASP A 364 13.74 28.54 -14.06
N LEU A 365 13.17 29.48 -13.29
CA LEU A 365 12.04 29.25 -12.40
C LEU A 365 10.79 29.96 -12.88
N LYS A 366 9.67 29.27 -12.76
CA LYS A 366 8.34 29.85 -12.99
C LYS A 366 7.64 29.99 -11.64
N ALA A 367 7.25 31.20 -11.28
CA ALA A 367 6.45 31.44 -10.08
C ALA A 367 5.03 30.87 -10.25
N GLU A 368 4.55 30.15 -9.23
CA GLU A 368 3.26 29.46 -9.22
C GLU A 368 2.21 30.21 -8.37
#